data_e8508fc4ad99511a7fa71f79b00c4f78
#
_entry.id   e8508fc4ad99511a7fa71f79b00c4f78
#
_cell.length_a   1.000
_cell.length_b   1.000
_cell.length_c   1.000
_cell.angle_alpha   90.00
_cell.angle_beta   90.00
_cell.angle_gamma   90.00
#
_symmetry.space_group_name_H-M   'P 1'
#
loop_
_entity.id
_entity.type
_entity.pdbx_description
1 polymer ?
#
loop_
_entity_poly.entity_id
_entity_poly.type
_entity_poly.pdbx_seq_one_letter_code
_entity_poly.pdbx_strand_id
1 'polypeptide(L)'
;MSVMPNNLEAMIQRSGLAKKEVAAAKGVTPETLSRHIHGKIQMTLQDAEAYAKVLDCTAQEVLFPTKPLPIIADWRLDEEGQPYLDLDTTQELVYLSDFYETDVACVRASLNGDVPWHFEMWNGQLEVIDYRPALEGSVSKECFQQPSYAMTPDGELWWGLIYPEPGGTYTIHANTAVGFNNASGVKLLWACPIISIIRRPDLRGVQIVSAK
;
A
#
# COMPACT_ATOMS: atom_id res chain seq x y z
N MET A 1 15.02 25.86 14.47
CA MET A 1 14.57 25.33 13.18
C MET A 1 14.47 23.82 13.30
N SER A 2 13.28 23.25 13.17
CA SER A 2 13.12 21.80 13.13
C SER A 2 13.60 21.34 11.76
N VAL A 3 14.61 20.49 11.71
CA VAL A 3 15.06 19.86 10.47
C VAL A 3 14.04 18.83 10.08
N MET A 4 13.58 18.83 8.83
CA MET A 4 12.66 17.80 8.35
C MET A 4 13.33 16.42 8.47
N PRO A 5 12.63 15.43 9.01
CA PRO A 5 13.12 14.07 8.99
C PRO A 5 13.30 13.62 7.53
N ASN A 6 14.36 12.87 7.27
CA ASN A 6 14.59 12.24 5.95
C ASN A 6 14.56 10.72 6.10
N ASN A 7 14.55 10.03 4.97
CA ASN A 7 14.40 8.57 4.91
C ASN A 7 15.71 7.83 4.63
N LEU A 8 16.84 8.53 4.68
CA LEU A 8 18.14 7.98 4.28
C LEU A 8 18.52 6.70 5.04
N GLU A 9 18.23 6.64 6.34
CA GLU A 9 18.54 5.44 7.14
C GLU A 9 17.73 4.22 6.70
N ALA A 10 16.45 4.40 6.42
CA ALA A 10 15.60 3.32 5.91
C ALA A 10 16.05 2.85 4.52
N MET A 11 16.47 3.77 3.65
CA MET A 11 17.00 3.41 2.33
C MET A 11 18.33 2.64 2.43
N ILE A 12 19.20 2.99 3.37
CA ILE A 12 20.43 2.24 3.64
C ILE A 12 20.10 0.82 4.14
N GLN A 13 19.19 0.69 5.07
CA GLN A 13 18.74 -0.63 5.56
C GLN A 13 18.15 -1.48 4.43
N ARG A 14 17.33 -0.86 3.59
CA ARG A 14 16.72 -1.49 2.42
C ARG A 14 17.74 -2.00 1.41
N SER A 15 18.80 -1.24 1.15
CA SER A 15 19.85 -1.62 0.20
C SER A 15 20.74 -2.78 0.66
N GLY A 16 20.72 -3.09 1.95
CA GLY A 16 21.63 -4.09 2.56
C GLY A 16 23.09 -3.64 2.67
N LEU A 17 23.43 -2.43 2.23
CA LEU A 17 24.78 -1.88 2.31
C LEU A 17 25.12 -1.42 3.73
N ALA A 18 26.36 -1.60 4.14
CA ALA A 18 26.82 -1.02 5.39
C ALA A 18 26.95 0.51 5.28
N LYS A 19 26.64 1.27 6.35
CA LYS A 19 26.75 2.74 6.37
C LYS A 19 28.11 3.25 5.88
N LYS A 20 29.17 2.53 6.18
CA LYS A 20 30.53 2.88 5.75
C LYS A 20 30.72 2.74 4.22
N GLU A 21 30.09 1.75 3.61
CA GLU A 21 30.13 1.51 2.18
C GLU A 21 29.37 2.62 1.43
N VAL A 22 28.19 2.99 1.93
CA VAL A 22 27.40 4.11 1.40
C VAL A 22 28.16 5.42 1.50
N ALA A 23 28.82 5.70 2.63
CA ALA A 23 29.63 6.92 2.80
C ALA A 23 30.79 6.96 1.80
N ALA A 24 31.51 5.83 1.65
CA ALA A 24 32.63 5.71 0.70
C ALA A 24 32.16 5.88 -0.75
N ALA A 25 31.06 5.22 -1.13
CA ALA A 25 30.50 5.28 -2.50
C ALA A 25 30.02 6.70 -2.86
N LYS A 26 29.41 7.42 -1.90
CA LYS A 26 29.06 8.84 -2.09
C LYS A 26 30.27 9.77 -2.06
N GLY A 27 31.39 9.38 -1.48
CA GLY A 27 32.57 10.23 -1.28
C GLY A 27 32.45 11.17 -0.08
N VAL A 28 31.76 10.75 0.99
CA VAL A 28 31.64 11.51 2.24
C VAL A 28 32.21 10.70 3.42
N THR A 29 32.50 11.39 4.53
CA THR A 29 32.91 10.69 5.75
C THR A 29 31.71 10.00 6.42
N PRO A 30 31.92 8.89 7.17
CA PRO A 30 30.86 8.24 7.95
C PRO A 30 30.18 9.20 8.93
N GLU A 31 30.92 10.19 9.44
CA GLU A 31 30.37 11.22 10.32
C GLU A 31 29.41 12.16 9.57
N THR A 32 29.75 12.58 8.35
CA THR A 32 28.87 13.40 7.50
C THR A 32 27.59 12.63 7.16
N LEU A 33 27.70 11.35 6.78
CA LEU A 33 26.55 10.49 6.56
C LEU A 33 25.66 10.42 7.82
N SER A 34 26.25 10.16 8.99
CA SER A 34 25.51 10.13 10.25
C SER A 34 24.80 11.45 10.56
N ARG A 35 25.42 12.58 10.25
CA ARG A 35 24.79 13.91 10.43
C ARG A 35 23.64 14.15 9.47
N HIS A 36 23.69 13.66 8.23
CA HIS A 36 22.55 13.66 7.30
C HIS A 36 21.43 12.77 7.82
N ILE A 37 21.70 11.52 8.20
CA ILE A 37 20.71 10.58 8.72
C ILE A 37 19.93 11.20 9.89
N HIS A 38 20.63 11.83 10.83
CA HIS A 38 20.01 12.40 12.04
C HIS A 38 19.51 13.82 11.86
N GLY A 39 19.50 14.34 10.63
CA GLY A 39 19.06 15.70 10.34
C GLY A 39 19.90 16.80 11.02
N LYS A 40 21.13 16.50 11.47
CA LYS A 40 22.03 17.51 12.05
C LYS A 40 22.61 18.45 10.99
N ILE A 41 22.62 18.02 9.74
CA ILE A 41 22.90 18.83 8.56
C ILE A 41 21.74 18.61 7.60
N GLN A 42 21.22 19.71 7.05
CA GLN A 42 20.17 19.62 6.05
C GLN A 42 20.74 19.00 4.76
N MET A 43 20.09 17.97 4.27
CA MET A 43 20.42 17.34 3.00
C MET A 43 19.89 18.21 1.85
N THR A 44 20.76 18.49 0.89
CA THR A 44 20.35 19.17 -0.34
C THR A 44 19.76 18.14 -1.33
N LEU A 45 19.02 18.62 -2.34
CA LEU A 45 18.55 17.76 -3.43
C LEU A 45 19.73 17.03 -4.11
N GLN A 46 20.85 17.71 -4.31
CA GLN A 46 22.05 17.15 -4.91
C GLN A 46 22.67 16.05 -4.04
N ASP A 47 22.63 16.20 -2.72
CA ASP A 47 23.04 15.14 -1.80
C ASP A 47 22.11 13.92 -1.91
N ALA A 48 20.80 14.15 -1.96
CA ALA A 48 19.80 13.10 -2.09
C ALA A 48 19.95 12.34 -3.41
N GLU A 49 20.17 13.03 -4.53
CA GLU A 49 20.46 12.40 -5.83
C GLU A 49 21.73 11.54 -5.80
N ALA A 50 22.76 12.00 -5.10
CA ALA A 50 24.00 11.23 -4.96
C ALA A 50 23.81 9.97 -4.10
N TYR A 51 23.05 10.06 -3.01
CA TYR A 51 22.68 8.88 -2.21
C TYR A 51 21.77 7.94 -3.00
N ALA A 52 20.80 8.47 -3.72
CA ALA A 52 19.85 7.70 -4.53
C ALA A 52 20.56 6.79 -5.55
N LYS A 53 21.59 7.31 -6.22
CA LYS A 53 22.43 6.53 -7.15
C LYS A 53 23.16 5.36 -6.46
N VAL A 54 23.64 5.56 -5.23
CA VAL A 54 24.35 4.53 -4.46
C VAL A 54 23.38 3.47 -3.95
N LEU A 55 22.16 3.89 -3.60
CA LEU A 55 21.16 3.05 -2.94
C LEU A 55 20.15 2.43 -3.91
N ASP A 56 20.29 2.70 -5.21
CA ASP A 56 19.36 2.27 -6.28
C ASP A 56 17.91 2.65 -5.97
N CYS A 57 17.70 3.94 -5.68
CA CYS A 57 16.40 4.51 -5.36
C CYS A 57 16.26 5.92 -5.95
N THR A 58 15.17 6.61 -5.68
CA THR A 58 14.96 8.00 -6.11
C THR A 58 15.40 8.99 -5.04
N ALA A 59 15.76 10.21 -5.45
CA ALA A 59 16.07 11.31 -4.51
C ALA A 59 14.87 11.63 -3.60
N GLN A 60 13.66 11.47 -4.11
CA GLN A 60 12.42 11.65 -3.37
C GLN A 60 12.30 10.65 -2.24
N GLU A 61 12.58 9.36 -2.50
CA GLU A 61 12.60 8.31 -1.46
C GLU A 61 13.64 8.59 -0.36
N VAL A 62 14.76 9.23 -0.70
CA VAL A 62 15.78 9.62 0.29
C VAL A 62 15.34 10.81 1.13
N LEU A 63 14.70 11.82 0.51
CA LEU A 63 14.33 13.07 1.18
C LEU A 63 13.09 12.93 2.07
N PHE A 64 12.12 12.12 1.65
CA PHE A 64 10.84 12.03 2.33
C PHE A 64 10.69 10.67 3.01
N PRO A 65 10.30 10.65 4.29
CA PRO A 65 10.06 9.40 4.98
C PRO A 65 8.90 8.67 4.31
N THR A 66 9.18 7.49 3.78
CA THR A 66 8.13 6.57 3.34
C THR A 66 7.69 5.76 4.55
N LYS A 67 6.43 5.85 4.90
CA LYS A 67 5.85 4.98 5.92
C LYS A 67 5.53 3.64 5.27
N PRO A 68 5.90 2.52 5.90
CA PRO A 68 5.46 1.22 5.39
C PRO A 68 3.94 1.10 5.54
N LEU A 69 3.29 0.65 4.49
CA LEU A 69 1.86 0.40 4.47
C LEU A 69 1.59 -1.07 4.77
N PRO A 70 0.67 -1.40 5.67
CA PRO A 70 0.30 -2.78 5.93
C PRO A 70 -0.42 -3.38 4.72
N ILE A 71 -0.09 -4.62 4.38
CA ILE A 71 -0.94 -5.46 3.53
C ILE A 71 -1.97 -6.09 4.46
N ILE A 72 -3.24 -5.76 4.28
CA ILE A 72 -4.33 -6.16 5.16
C ILE A 72 -5.14 -7.33 4.63
N ALA A 73 -5.04 -7.62 3.35
CA ALA A 73 -5.73 -8.73 2.71
C ALA A 73 -5.01 -9.15 1.42
N ASP A 74 -5.18 -10.42 1.08
CA ASP A 74 -4.78 -10.97 -0.21
C ASP A 74 -6.00 -11.49 -0.97
N TRP A 75 -6.12 -11.13 -2.24
CA TRP A 75 -6.99 -11.85 -3.16
C TRP A 75 -6.37 -13.20 -3.49
N ARG A 76 -7.13 -14.27 -3.28
CA ARG A 76 -6.75 -15.65 -3.59
C ARG A 76 -7.84 -16.35 -4.38
N LEU A 77 -7.52 -17.51 -4.95
CA LEU A 77 -8.49 -18.43 -5.55
C LEU A 77 -8.70 -19.59 -4.59
N ASP A 78 -9.97 -19.97 -4.40
CA ASP A 78 -10.33 -21.21 -3.69
C ASP A 78 -10.09 -22.47 -4.56
N GLU A 79 -10.48 -23.63 -4.06
CA GLU A 79 -10.32 -24.92 -4.77
C GLU A 79 -11.15 -25.00 -6.06
N GLU A 80 -12.24 -24.23 -6.13
CA GLU A 80 -13.12 -24.11 -7.29
C GLU A 80 -12.67 -23.03 -8.27
N GLY A 81 -11.57 -22.30 -7.95
CA GLY A 81 -11.03 -21.20 -8.74
C GLY A 81 -11.82 -19.91 -8.60
N GLN A 82 -12.62 -19.76 -7.53
CA GLN A 82 -13.34 -18.52 -7.25
C GLN A 82 -12.48 -17.56 -6.42
N PRO A 83 -12.49 -16.27 -6.73
CA PRO A 83 -11.72 -15.29 -5.95
C PRO A 83 -12.37 -15.03 -4.60
N TYR A 84 -11.56 -15.04 -3.57
CA TYR A 84 -11.94 -14.61 -2.23
C TYR A 84 -10.85 -13.73 -1.61
N LEU A 85 -11.22 -12.97 -0.59
CA LEU A 85 -10.28 -12.15 0.18
C LEU A 85 -9.86 -12.91 1.44
N ASP A 86 -8.54 -13.19 1.49
CA ASP A 86 -7.90 -13.77 2.66
C ASP A 86 -7.42 -12.64 3.57
N LEU A 87 -8.01 -12.54 4.75
CA LEU A 87 -7.64 -11.56 5.79
C LEU A 87 -6.54 -12.07 6.71
N ASP A 88 -6.25 -13.38 6.65
CA ASP A 88 -5.21 -14.02 7.47
C ASP A 88 -3.82 -13.86 6.80
N THR A 89 -3.55 -12.64 6.38
CA THR A 89 -2.28 -12.32 5.74
C THR A 89 -1.16 -12.34 6.77
N THR A 90 0.00 -12.83 6.35
CA THR A 90 1.24 -12.58 7.08
C THR A 90 1.42 -11.07 7.27
N GLN A 91 1.94 -10.65 8.43
CA GLN A 91 2.21 -9.24 8.71
C GLN A 91 3.28 -8.71 7.74
N GLU A 92 2.85 -8.44 6.52
CA GLU A 92 3.71 -7.90 5.47
C GLU A 92 3.50 -6.39 5.35
N LEU A 93 4.58 -5.71 5.04
CA LEU A 93 4.64 -4.26 4.86
C LEU A 93 5.14 -3.97 3.45
N VAL A 94 4.54 -2.99 2.81
CA VAL A 94 4.98 -2.48 1.51
C VAL A 94 5.41 -1.03 1.62
N TYR A 95 6.51 -0.66 0.95
CA TYR A 95 6.99 0.70 0.88
C TYR A 95 6.63 1.29 -0.49
N LEU A 96 5.80 2.33 -0.48
CA LEU A 96 5.37 3.07 -1.67
C LEU A 96 5.77 4.54 -1.53
N SER A 97 6.50 5.06 -2.51
CA SER A 97 7.04 6.43 -2.47
C SER A 97 5.99 7.54 -2.50
N ASP A 98 4.82 7.24 -3.06
CA ASP A 98 3.80 8.26 -3.34
C ASP A 98 2.74 8.39 -2.24
N PHE A 99 2.81 7.54 -1.20
CA PHE A 99 1.84 7.50 -0.12
C PHE A 99 2.49 7.87 1.21
N TYR A 100 2.22 9.07 1.67
CA TYR A 100 2.78 9.64 2.91
C TYR A 100 1.75 9.66 4.05
N GLU A 101 0.48 9.38 3.76
CA GLU A 101 -0.60 9.45 4.72
C GLU A 101 -0.57 8.29 5.71
N THR A 102 -1.05 8.54 6.93
CA THR A 102 -0.86 7.62 8.04
C THR A 102 -1.83 6.45 8.05
N ASP A 103 -2.96 6.58 7.37
CA ASP A 103 -4.08 5.66 7.51
C ASP A 103 -4.43 5.01 6.16
N VAL A 104 -3.40 4.61 5.46
CA VAL A 104 -3.47 3.92 4.16
C VAL A 104 -3.02 2.48 4.35
N ALA A 105 -3.69 1.57 3.69
CA ALA A 105 -3.34 0.15 3.68
C ALA A 105 -3.35 -0.40 2.26
N CYS A 106 -2.82 -1.60 2.08
CA CYS A 106 -2.80 -2.27 0.78
C CYS A 106 -3.58 -3.58 0.81
N VAL A 107 -4.25 -3.86 -0.30
CA VAL A 107 -4.76 -5.20 -0.64
C VAL A 107 -3.95 -5.69 -1.83
N ARG A 108 -3.46 -6.92 -1.74
CA ARG A 108 -2.62 -7.51 -2.78
C ARG A 108 -3.41 -8.57 -3.54
N ALA A 109 -3.33 -8.57 -4.86
CA ALA A 109 -3.81 -9.67 -5.67
C ALA A 109 -2.68 -10.72 -5.80
N SER A 110 -2.74 -11.78 -5.00
CA SER A 110 -1.79 -12.90 -4.99
C SER A 110 -2.53 -14.17 -5.41
N LEU A 111 -2.87 -14.23 -6.70
CA LEU A 111 -3.58 -15.37 -7.27
C LEU A 111 -2.56 -16.47 -7.58
N ASN A 112 -2.58 -17.53 -6.77
CA ASN A 112 -1.68 -18.68 -6.90
C ASN A 112 -2.34 -19.79 -7.75
N GLY A 113 -1.53 -20.55 -8.50
CA GLY A 113 -1.98 -21.65 -9.33
C GLY A 113 -2.27 -21.26 -10.77
N ASP A 114 -3.07 -22.09 -11.47
CA ASP A 114 -3.53 -21.82 -12.84
C ASP A 114 -4.61 -20.73 -12.80
N VAL A 115 -4.15 -19.49 -12.83
CA VAL A 115 -5.03 -18.32 -12.82
C VAL A 115 -5.82 -18.26 -14.11
N PRO A 116 -7.17 -18.27 -14.09
CA PRO A 116 -7.97 -18.08 -15.28
C PRO A 116 -7.59 -16.76 -15.98
N TRP A 117 -7.56 -16.76 -17.31
CA TRP A 117 -7.06 -15.64 -18.13
C TRP A 117 -7.70 -14.28 -17.79
N HIS A 118 -8.94 -14.26 -17.35
CA HIS A 118 -9.66 -13.05 -16.98
C HIS A 118 -9.23 -12.49 -15.62
N PHE A 119 -8.49 -13.26 -14.80
CA PHE A 119 -7.87 -12.80 -13.56
C PHE A 119 -6.37 -12.50 -13.69
N GLU A 120 -5.72 -12.96 -14.77
CA GLU A 120 -4.28 -12.73 -14.97
C GLU A 120 -3.90 -11.26 -14.92
N MET A 121 -4.79 -10.38 -15.40
CA MET A 121 -4.57 -8.94 -15.38
C MET A 121 -4.51 -8.35 -13.96
N TRP A 122 -5.07 -9.04 -12.96
CA TRP A 122 -5.12 -8.59 -11.57
C TRP A 122 -4.00 -9.19 -10.73
N ASN A 123 -3.45 -10.33 -11.19
CA ASN A 123 -2.43 -11.05 -10.45
C ASN A 123 -1.17 -10.20 -10.26
N GLY A 124 -0.77 -10.00 -9.00
CA GLY A 124 0.42 -9.25 -8.62
C GLY A 124 0.23 -7.72 -8.58
N GLN A 125 -1.00 -7.19 -8.69
CA GLN A 125 -1.25 -5.78 -8.42
C GLN A 125 -1.43 -5.51 -6.93
N LEU A 126 -1.18 -4.25 -6.54
CA LEU A 126 -1.50 -3.73 -5.22
C LEU A 126 -2.60 -2.68 -5.35
N GLU A 127 -3.66 -2.83 -4.59
CA GLU A 127 -4.70 -1.83 -4.43
C GLU A 127 -4.45 -1.06 -3.13
N VAL A 128 -4.28 0.24 -3.24
CA VAL A 128 -4.06 1.12 -2.10
C VAL A 128 -5.40 1.72 -1.68
N ILE A 129 -5.75 1.57 -0.42
CA ILE A 129 -7.02 2.02 0.14
C ILE A 129 -6.82 3.06 1.23
N ASP A 130 -7.73 4.02 1.33
CA ASP A 130 -7.86 4.84 2.53
C ASP A 130 -8.51 4.00 3.63
N TYR A 131 -7.73 3.62 4.64
CA TYR A 131 -8.15 2.69 5.68
C TYR A 131 -8.78 3.38 6.91
N ARG A 132 -8.81 4.72 6.95
CA ARG A 132 -9.42 5.48 8.06
C ARG A 132 -10.85 5.07 8.37
N PRO A 133 -11.74 4.90 7.36
CA PRO A 133 -13.12 4.48 7.63
C PRO A 133 -13.22 3.14 8.35
N ALA A 134 -12.34 2.18 8.06
CA ALA A 134 -12.31 0.90 8.74
C ALA A 134 -11.87 1.03 10.19
N LEU A 135 -10.88 1.89 10.49
CA LEU A 135 -10.43 2.17 11.86
C LEU A 135 -11.51 2.88 12.69
N GLU A 136 -12.33 3.71 12.07
CA GLU A 136 -13.39 4.47 12.70
C GLU A 136 -14.73 3.72 12.76
N GLY A 137 -14.87 2.60 12.06
CA GLY A 137 -16.14 1.88 11.90
C GLY A 137 -17.18 2.73 11.15
N SER A 138 -16.77 3.38 10.07
CA SER A 138 -17.59 4.32 9.32
C SER A 138 -17.61 4.02 7.81
N VAL A 139 -18.59 4.57 7.11
CA VAL A 139 -18.68 4.51 5.66
C VAL A 139 -18.29 5.87 5.08
N SER A 140 -17.15 5.93 4.38
CA SER A 140 -16.72 7.15 3.72
C SER A 140 -17.64 7.50 2.56
N LYS A 141 -17.98 8.79 2.43
CA LYS A 141 -18.71 9.30 1.27
C LYS A 141 -17.90 9.20 -0.03
N GLU A 142 -16.58 9.13 0.08
CA GLU A 142 -15.67 8.96 -1.05
C GLU A 142 -15.80 7.59 -1.70
N CYS A 143 -16.42 6.61 -0.99
CA CYS A 143 -16.74 5.30 -1.55
C CYS A 143 -17.90 5.33 -2.55
N PHE A 144 -18.73 6.39 -2.55
CA PHE A 144 -19.94 6.39 -3.36
C PHE A 144 -19.60 6.46 -4.85
N GLN A 145 -20.08 5.47 -5.59
CA GLN A 145 -19.83 5.29 -7.02
C GLN A 145 -18.34 5.12 -7.40
N GLN A 146 -17.51 4.74 -6.41
CA GLN A 146 -16.11 4.45 -6.60
C GLN A 146 -15.80 3.00 -6.20
N PRO A 147 -14.81 2.34 -6.84
CA PRO A 147 -14.34 1.04 -6.40
C PRO A 147 -13.89 1.11 -4.94
N SER A 148 -14.47 0.25 -4.12
CA SER A 148 -14.27 0.31 -2.67
C SER A 148 -14.34 -1.09 -2.07
N TYR A 149 -13.68 -1.24 -0.92
CA TYR A 149 -13.89 -2.37 -0.02
C TYR A 149 -14.91 -1.98 1.04
N ALA A 150 -15.80 -2.91 1.39
CA ALA A 150 -16.78 -2.70 2.44
C ALA A 150 -16.98 -3.97 3.26
N MET A 151 -17.25 -3.81 4.55
CA MET A 151 -17.54 -4.90 5.46
C MET A 151 -18.91 -4.75 6.08
N THR A 152 -19.66 -5.83 6.12
CA THR A 152 -20.94 -5.92 6.80
C THR A 152 -20.76 -6.19 8.29
N PRO A 153 -21.76 -5.97 9.15
CA PRO A 153 -21.68 -6.25 10.58
C PRO A 153 -21.47 -7.73 10.93
N ASP A 154 -21.84 -8.65 10.04
CA ASP A 154 -21.63 -10.08 10.15
C ASP A 154 -20.27 -10.57 9.64
N GLY A 155 -19.42 -9.63 9.17
CA GLY A 155 -18.04 -9.90 8.78
C GLY A 155 -17.87 -10.30 7.31
N GLU A 156 -18.91 -10.15 6.49
CA GLU A 156 -18.79 -10.37 5.05
C GLU A 156 -18.07 -9.20 4.38
N LEU A 157 -17.05 -9.49 3.59
CA LEU A 157 -16.26 -8.48 2.88
C LEU A 157 -16.69 -8.40 1.42
N TRP A 158 -16.95 -7.18 0.98
CA TRP A 158 -17.37 -6.85 -0.38
C TRP A 158 -16.33 -5.98 -1.09
N TRP A 159 -16.22 -6.17 -2.39
CA TRP A 159 -15.49 -5.28 -3.27
C TRP A 159 -16.40 -4.83 -4.42
N GLY A 160 -16.57 -3.53 -4.61
CA GLY A 160 -17.46 -3.03 -5.66
C GLY A 160 -17.78 -1.55 -5.56
N LEU A 161 -18.80 -1.15 -6.31
CA LEU A 161 -19.34 0.20 -6.27
C LEU A 161 -20.45 0.29 -5.22
N ILE A 162 -20.40 1.29 -4.37
CA ILE A 162 -21.33 1.48 -3.25
C ILE A 162 -22.28 2.64 -3.57
N TYR A 163 -23.56 2.39 -3.41
CA TYR A 163 -24.62 3.39 -3.60
C TYR A 163 -25.42 3.53 -2.31
N PRO A 164 -25.53 4.75 -1.74
CA PRO A 164 -26.32 4.98 -0.55
C PRO A 164 -27.82 4.87 -0.86
N GLU A 165 -28.56 4.26 0.06
CA GLU A 165 -30.01 4.13 0.01
C GLU A 165 -30.68 4.91 1.16
N PRO A 166 -31.98 5.22 1.03
CA PRO A 166 -32.74 5.77 2.15
C PRO A 166 -32.71 4.84 3.37
N GLY A 167 -32.59 5.41 4.57
CA GLY A 167 -32.59 4.63 5.81
C GLY A 167 -31.23 4.15 6.29
N GLY A 168 -30.13 4.56 5.62
CA GLY A 168 -28.77 4.22 6.05
C GLY A 168 -28.32 2.83 5.66
N THR A 169 -28.93 2.28 4.63
CA THR A 169 -28.50 1.06 3.94
C THR A 169 -27.82 1.40 2.62
N TYR A 170 -27.27 0.39 1.96
CA TYR A 170 -26.50 0.56 0.74
C TYR A 170 -26.85 -0.52 -0.29
N THR A 171 -26.78 -0.17 -1.55
CA THR A 171 -26.66 -1.13 -2.65
C THR A 171 -25.18 -1.27 -2.99
N ILE A 172 -24.71 -2.50 -3.12
CA ILE A 172 -23.37 -2.83 -3.56
C ILE A 172 -23.45 -3.50 -4.92
N HIS A 173 -22.81 -2.93 -5.91
CA HIS A 173 -22.59 -3.57 -7.20
C HIS A 173 -21.20 -4.21 -7.16
N ALA A 174 -21.15 -5.46 -6.72
CA ALA A 174 -19.92 -6.22 -6.68
C ALA A 174 -19.54 -6.67 -8.09
N ASN A 175 -18.34 -6.35 -8.49
CA ASN A 175 -17.74 -6.90 -9.70
C ASN A 175 -17.01 -8.19 -9.32
N THR A 176 -17.77 -9.27 -9.20
CA THR A 176 -17.16 -10.59 -9.04
C THR A 176 -16.83 -11.13 -10.44
N ALA A 177 -15.75 -11.88 -10.54
CA ALA A 177 -15.34 -12.49 -11.81
C ALA A 177 -16.37 -13.50 -12.38
N VAL A 178 -17.34 -13.89 -11.58
CA VAL A 178 -18.40 -14.85 -11.96
C VAL A 178 -19.69 -14.14 -12.37
N GLY A 179 -19.74 -12.80 -12.29
CA GLY A 179 -20.91 -12.00 -12.62
C GLY A 179 -21.08 -10.82 -11.67
N PHE A 180 -21.99 -9.91 -12.05
CA PHE A 180 -22.38 -8.80 -11.19
C PHE A 180 -23.32 -9.35 -10.11
N ASN A 181 -22.82 -9.39 -8.89
CA ASN A 181 -23.66 -9.67 -7.73
C ASN A 181 -24.11 -8.32 -7.13
N ASN A 182 -25.39 -8.02 -7.24
CA ASN A 182 -25.94 -6.81 -6.65
C ASN A 182 -26.65 -7.17 -5.35
N ALA A 183 -26.24 -6.54 -4.26
CA ALA A 183 -26.92 -6.64 -2.98
C ALA A 183 -27.52 -5.28 -2.63
N SER A 184 -28.80 -5.23 -2.30
CA SER A 184 -29.52 -4.02 -1.87
C SER A 184 -29.98 -4.15 -0.42
N GLY A 185 -30.14 -3.01 0.26
CA GLY A 185 -30.55 -2.97 1.65
C GLY A 185 -29.48 -3.43 2.63
N VAL A 186 -28.21 -3.46 2.19
CA VAL A 186 -27.08 -3.94 3.01
C VAL A 186 -26.69 -2.89 4.05
N LYS A 187 -26.48 -3.31 5.28
CA LYS A 187 -25.82 -2.50 6.30
C LYS A 187 -24.32 -2.68 6.21
N LEU A 188 -23.57 -1.59 6.28
CA LEU A 188 -22.12 -1.64 6.30
C LEU A 188 -21.57 -1.24 7.66
N LEU A 189 -20.57 -1.97 8.13
CA LEU A 189 -19.78 -1.62 9.29
C LEU A 189 -18.79 -0.51 8.91
N TRP A 190 -18.13 -0.68 7.77
CA TRP A 190 -17.23 0.32 7.20
C TRP A 190 -17.15 0.17 5.67
N ALA A 191 -16.69 1.22 5.02
CA ALA A 191 -16.31 1.17 3.61
C ALA A 191 -15.13 2.10 3.34
N CYS A 192 -14.15 1.58 2.60
CA CYS A 192 -12.86 2.21 2.29
C CYS A 192 -12.70 2.35 0.78
N PRO A 193 -12.48 3.57 0.24
CA PRO A 193 -12.26 3.76 -1.18
C PRO A 193 -10.88 3.23 -1.61
N ILE A 194 -10.81 2.68 -2.82
CA ILE A 194 -9.54 2.40 -3.48
C ILE A 194 -9.03 3.71 -4.07
N ILE A 195 -7.90 4.18 -3.57
CA ILE A 195 -7.31 5.47 -3.99
C ILE A 195 -6.25 5.31 -5.07
N SER A 196 -5.68 4.12 -5.22
CA SER A 196 -4.72 3.82 -6.29
C SER A 196 -4.63 2.32 -6.56
N ILE A 197 -4.28 1.98 -7.80
CA ILE A 197 -3.98 0.61 -8.22
C ILE A 197 -2.60 0.60 -8.86
N ILE A 198 -1.67 -0.12 -8.24
CA ILE A 198 -0.30 -0.27 -8.73
C ILE A 198 -0.19 -1.61 -9.43
N ARG A 199 0.05 -1.58 -10.74
CA ARG A 199 0.13 -2.78 -11.57
C ARG A 199 1.50 -3.45 -11.47
N ARG A 200 1.55 -4.75 -11.72
CA ARG A 200 2.77 -5.57 -11.63
C ARG A 200 4.01 -4.98 -12.34
N PRO A 201 3.94 -4.37 -13.55
CA PRO A 201 5.11 -3.75 -14.18
C PRO A 201 5.68 -2.57 -13.40
N ASP A 202 4.81 -1.86 -12.66
CA ASP A 202 5.16 -0.66 -11.91
C ASP A 202 5.66 -1.00 -10.50
N LEU A 203 5.55 -2.27 -10.09
CA LEU A 203 6.07 -2.78 -8.81
C LEU A 203 7.60 -2.96 -8.81
N ARG A 204 8.29 -2.59 -9.88
CA ARG A 204 9.75 -2.56 -9.91
C ARG A 204 10.25 -1.54 -8.88
N GLY A 205 10.87 -2.03 -7.82
CA GLY A 205 11.32 -1.22 -6.70
C GLY A 205 10.38 -1.18 -5.49
N VAL A 206 9.19 -1.75 -5.58
CA VAL A 206 8.32 -1.99 -4.42
C VAL A 206 8.94 -3.12 -3.60
N GLN A 207 9.25 -2.85 -2.34
CA GLN A 207 9.69 -3.87 -1.39
C GLN A 207 8.54 -4.31 -0.50
N ILE A 208 8.30 -5.61 -0.47
CA ILE A 208 7.44 -6.25 0.51
C ILE A 208 8.34 -6.91 1.54
N VAL A 209 8.16 -6.59 2.80
CA VAL A 209 8.95 -7.12 3.91
C VAL A 209 8.01 -7.70 4.97
N SER A 210 8.41 -8.81 5.57
CA SER A 210 7.67 -9.32 6.73
C SER A 210 7.88 -8.38 7.92
N ALA A 211 6.81 -7.98 8.57
CA ALA A 211 6.89 -7.27 9.84
C ALA A 211 7.46 -8.24 10.89
N LYS A 212 8.57 -7.87 11.50
CA LYS A 212 9.19 -8.63 12.61
C LYS A 212 8.58 -8.24 13.92
#